data_eac068972f7f6098608f8d7d893c2224
#
_entry.id   eac068972f7f6098608f8d7d893c2224
#
_cell.length_a   1.000
_cell.length_b   1.000
_cell.length_c   1.000
_cell.angle_alpha   90.00
_cell.angle_beta   90.00
_cell.angle_gamma   90.00
#
_symmetry.space_group_name_H-M   'P 1'
#
loop_
_entity.id
_entity.type
_entity.pdbx_description
1 polymer ?
#
loop_
_entity_poly.entity_id
_entity_poly.type
_entity_poly.pdbx_seq_one_letter_code
_entity_poly.pdbx_strand_id
1 'polypeptide(L)'
;MMPDTVDAKGLGGMRDIVETIMRFTPATLAMAAVLTMVSSVGISQRPDDQITPLSIQWKDKGDAARTAGNLQKANDAYETALAVDPRNRSAFIALGDVARDQGLQGKAVRFYKGALALEPADMTALAGTVNALVERGALANARETLSRMKTLCRGDCPQIARLDTLIEGKATAQAALSAKGGTPADAKKLAQQP
;
A
#
# COMPACT_ATOMS: atom_id res chain seq x y z
N MET A 1 14.61 53.42 -59.43
CA MET A 1 15.54 53.11 -58.36
C MET A 1 15.10 51.79 -57.76
N MET A 2 15.67 50.68 -58.20
CA MET A 2 15.43 49.34 -57.70
C MET A 2 16.35 49.07 -56.49
N PRO A 3 15.92 48.40 -55.47
CA PRO A 3 16.82 47.66 -54.59
C PRO A 3 16.66 46.17 -54.80
N ASP A 4 17.70 45.55 -55.12
CA ASP A 4 18.54 44.58 -54.42
C ASP A 4 18.06 43.12 -54.31
N THR A 5 18.88 42.37 -55.01
CA THR A 5 18.97 40.89 -55.04
C THR A 5 19.05 40.31 -53.70
N VAL A 6 18.05 39.44 -53.38
CA VAL A 6 18.07 38.54 -52.23
C VAL A 6 19.15 37.50 -52.48
N ASP A 7 20.08 37.44 -51.53
CA ASP A 7 21.29 36.64 -51.53
C ASP A 7 20.97 35.11 -51.54
N ALA A 8 21.39 34.48 -52.60
CA ALA A 8 21.18 33.00 -52.80
C ALA A 8 22.02 32.10 -51.87
N LYS A 9 22.71 32.69 -50.89
CA LYS A 9 23.59 31.97 -49.94
C LYS A 9 22.88 31.28 -48.77
N GLY A 10 21.63 31.65 -48.52
CA GLY A 10 20.83 31.06 -47.41
C GLY A 10 20.23 29.69 -47.69
N LEU A 11 20.12 29.32 -48.98
CA LEU A 11 19.46 28.03 -49.34
C LEU A 11 20.39 26.81 -49.32
N GLY A 12 21.74 27.00 -49.35
CA GLY A 12 22.70 25.91 -49.26
C GLY A 12 22.71 25.21 -47.90
N GLY A 13 22.67 25.98 -46.82
CA GLY A 13 22.73 25.43 -45.45
C GLY A 13 21.51 24.64 -45.04
N MET A 14 20.34 24.95 -45.57
CA MET A 14 19.11 24.26 -45.25
C MET A 14 19.03 22.88 -45.95
N ARG A 15 19.62 22.74 -47.14
CA ARG A 15 19.70 21.45 -47.85
C ARG A 15 20.66 20.48 -47.17
N ASP A 16 21.81 20.96 -46.66
CA ASP A 16 22.77 20.13 -45.92
C ASP A 16 22.22 19.65 -44.59
N ILE A 17 21.44 20.48 -43.92
CA ILE A 17 20.75 20.07 -42.66
C ILE A 17 19.69 19.00 -42.94
N VAL A 18 18.89 19.16 -44.00
CA VAL A 18 17.86 18.17 -44.38
C VAL A 18 18.50 16.86 -44.80
N GLU A 19 19.61 16.90 -45.55
CA GLU A 19 20.32 15.71 -45.99
C GLU A 19 21.01 14.97 -44.84
N THR A 20 21.52 15.71 -43.84
CA THR A 20 22.08 15.13 -42.59
C THR A 20 20.99 14.50 -41.73
N ILE A 21 19.83 15.14 -41.61
CA ILE A 21 18.67 14.58 -40.85
C ILE A 21 18.13 13.35 -41.55
N MET A 22 18.03 13.30 -42.88
CA MET A 22 17.56 12.11 -43.59
C MET A 22 18.52 10.91 -43.51
N ARG A 23 19.81 11.13 -43.30
CA ARG A 23 20.78 10.02 -43.13
C ARG A 23 20.67 9.30 -41.80
N PHE A 24 20.15 9.97 -40.75
CA PHE A 24 20.04 9.41 -39.41
C PHE A 24 18.61 8.98 -39.05
N THR A 25 17.61 9.42 -39.82
CA THR A 25 16.19 9.14 -39.52
C THR A 25 15.80 7.67 -39.53
N PRO A 26 16.31 6.76 -40.39
CA PRO A 26 15.86 5.36 -40.33
C PRO A 26 16.35 4.65 -39.08
N ALA A 27 17.54 4.96 -38.58
CA ALA A 27 18.07 4.36 -37.37
C ALA A 27 17.40 4.90 -36.10
N THR A 28 17.14 6.21 -36.05
CA THR A 28 16.46 6.84 -34.89
C THR A 28 14.99 6.50 -34.83
N LEU A 29 14.29 6.38 -35.96
CA LEU A 29 12.90 5.94 -36.02
C LEU A 29 12.77 4.45 -35.63
N ALA A 30 13.70 3.59 -36.06
CA ALA A 30 13.73 2.19 -35.65
C ALA A 30 13.96 2.05 -34.14
N MET A 31 14.85 2.85 -33.56
CA MET A 31 15.14 2.84 -32.13
C MET A 31 13.98 3.38 -31.29
N ALA A 32 13.27 4.43 -31.76
CA ALA A 32 12.05 4.92 -31.13
C ALA A 32 10.91 3.91 -31.20
N ALA A 33 10.75 3.19 -32.30
CA ALA A 33 9.75 2.14 -32.45
C ALA A 33 10.02 0.94 -31.51
N VAL A 34 11.27 0.55 -31.30
CA VAL A 34 11.65 -0.49 -30.35
C VAL A 34 11.39 -0.05 -28.92
N LEU A 35 11.69 1.19 -28.56
CA LEU A 35 11.43 1.75 -27.22
C LEU A 35 9.93 1.82 -26.91
N THR A 36 9.07 2.13 -27.88
CA THR A 36 7.62 2.16 -27.68
C THR A 36 7.02 0.77 -27.52
N MET A 37 7.58 -0.25 -28.14
CA MET A 37 7.14 -1.63 -27.96
C MET A 37 7.51 -2.20 -26.58
N VAL A 38 8.61 -1.77 -25.97
CA VAL A 38 9.02 -2.21 -24.63
C VAL A 38 8.18 -1.54 -23.53
N SER A 39 7.62 -0.36 -23.78
CA SER A 39 6.79 0.38 -22.79
C SER A 39 5.37 -0.17 -22.65
N SER A 40 4.96 -1.16 -23.45
CA SER A 40 3.59 -1.69 -23.44
C SER A 40 3.44 -2.97 -22.63
N VAL A 41 4.45 -3.40 -21.87
CA VAL A 41 4.24 -4.42 -20.85
C VAL A 41 3.58 -3.73 -19.65
N GLY A 42 2.31 -3.37 -19.82
CA GLY A 42 1.44 -3.03 -18.70
C GLY A 42 1.50 -4.22 -17.75
N ILE A 43 1.98 -3.98 -16.52
CA ILE A 43 1.82 -4.93 -15.43
C ILE A 43 0.29 -4.99 -15.22
N SER A 44 -0.37 -5.86 -15.98
CA SER A 44 -1.76 -6.20 -15.76
C SER A 44 -1.85 -6.73 -14.34
N GLN A 45 -2.48 -5.99 -13.45
CA GLN A 45 -2.81 -6.49 -12.12
C GLN A 45 -3.70 -7.71 -12.34
N ARG A 46 -3.09 -8.90 -12.15
CA ARG A 46 -3.88 -10.13 -12.19
C ARG A 46 -4.86 -10.09 -11.02
N PRO A 47 -6.11 -10.52 -11.20
CA PRO A 47 -7.07 -10.67 -10.10
C PRO A 47 -6.52 -11.50 -8.95
N ASP A 48 -7.09 -11.34 -7.75
CA ASP A 48 -6.67 -12.09 -6.55
C ASP A 48 -6.77 -13.62 -6.72
N ASP A 49 -7.66 -14.11 -7.59
CA ASP A 49 -7.78 -15.53 -7.97
C ASP A 49 -6.55 -16.08 -8.72
N GLN A 50 -5.64 -15.19 -9.15
CA GLN A 50 -4.42 -15.55 -9.86
C GLN A 50 -3.15 -15.43 -8.99
N ILE A 51 -3.29 -15.43 -7.68
CA ILE A 51 -2.14 -15.52 -6.77
C ILE A 51 -1.40 -16.84 -7.00
N THR A 52 -0.08 -16.75 -7.05
CA THR A 52 0.78 -17.92 -7.27
C THR A 52 0.51 -18.99 -6.20
N PRO A 53 0.23 -20.26 -6.59
CA PRO A 53 -0.06 -21.32 -5.61
C PRO A 53 1.03 -21.50 -4.55
N LEU A 54 2.28 -21.27 -4.91
CA LEU A 54 3.40 -21.32 -3.97
C LEU A 54 3.30 -20.21 -2.90
N SER A 55 2.86 -19.02 -3.26
CA SER A 55 2.61 -17.93 -2.30
C SER A 55 1.51 -18.29 -1.32
N ILE A 56 0.43 -18.93 -1.79
CA ILE A 56 -0.66 -19.42 -0.95
C ILE A 56 -0.13 -20.46 0.05
N GLN A 57 0.66 -21.44 -0.42
CA GLN A 57 1.25 -22.45 0.45
C GLN A 57 2.14 -21.86 1.55
N TRP A 58 2.93 -20.82 1.23
CA TRP A 58 3.74 -20.15 2.24
C TRP A 58 2.88 -19.38 3.24
N LYS A 59 1.80 -18.74 2.78
CA LYS A 59 0.83 -18.09 3.67
C LYS A 59 0.19 -19.12 4.62
N ASP A 60 -0.22 -20.29 4.12
CA ASP A 60 -0.81 -21.34 4.94
C ASP A 60 0.17 -21.91 5.99
N LYS A 61 1.46 -22.04 5.63
CA LYS A 61 2.52 -22.37 6.60
C LYS A 61 2.65 -21.31 7.69
N GLY A 62 2.50 -20.03 7.31
CA GLY A 62 2.47 -18.91 8.24
C GLY A 62 1.29 -19.01 9.21
N ASP A 63 0.09 -19.35 8.73
CA ASP A 63 -1.10 -19.52 9.54
C ASP A 63 -0.91 -20.65 10.57
N ALA A 64 -0.37 -21.78 10.14
CA ALA A 64 -0.06 -22.90 11.01
C ALA A 64 0.96 -22.51 12.10
N ALA A 65 2.01 -21.76 11.74
CA ALA A 65 3.00 -21.28 12.70
C ALA A 65 2.40 -20.27 13.69
N ARG A 66 1.52 -19.37 13.24
CA ARG A 66 0.82 -18.40 14.09
C ARG A 66 -0.11 -19.12 15.07
N THR A 67 -0.86 -20.09 14.59
CA THR A 67 -1.75 -20.91 15.44
C THR A 67 -0.97 -21.68 16.51
N ALA A 68 0.26 -22.10 16.18
CA ALA A 68 1.18 -22.73 17.15
C ALA A 68 1.89 -21.73 18.07
N GLY A 69 1.55 -20.43 18.00
CA GLY A 69 2.15 -19.36 18.83
C GLY A 69 3.55 -18.95 18.38
N ASN A 70 4.08 -19.49 17.29
CA ASN A 70 5.41 -19.15 16.80
C ASN A 70 5.33 -17.95 15.84
N LEU A 71 5.21 -16.73 16.41
CA LEU A 71 5.03 -15.51 15.65
C LEU A 71 6.22 -15.17 14.73
N GLN A 72 7.45 -15.55 15.11
CA GLN A 72 8.62 -15.33 14.27
C GLN A 72 8.55 -16.20 13.01
N LYS A 73 8.30 -17.49 13.16
CA LYS A 73 8.17 -18.42 12.03
C LYS A 73 6.98 -18.05 11.13
N ALA A 74 5.90 -17.54 11.72
CA ALA A 74 4.76 -17.03 10.97
C ALA A 74 5.16 -15.82 10.12
N ASN A 75 5.86 -14.85 10.71
CA ASN A 75 6.37 -13.68 9.99
C ASN A 75 7.24 -14.08 8.80
N ASP A 76 8.23 -14.97 9.00
CA ASP A 76 9.16 -15.42 7.96
C ASP A 76 8.41 -16.10 6.80
N ALA A 77 7.39 -16.91 7.12
CA ALA A 77 6.57 -17.59 6.12
C ALA A 77 5.71 -16.61 5.32
N TYR A 78 5.10 -15.62 5.95
CA TYR A 78 4.31 -14.60 5.25
C TYR A 78 5.18 -13.66 4.41
N GLU A 79 6.36 -13.28 4.89
CA GLU A 79 7.34 -12.52 4.10
C GLU A 79 7.79 -13.32 2.87
N THR A 80 8.00 -14.64 3.03
CA THR A 80 8.30 -15.53 1.89
C THR A 80 7.12 -15.60 0.92
N ALA A 81 5.88 -15.64 1.41
CA ALA A 81 4.70 -15.59 0.54
C ALA A 81 4.68 -14.32 -0.32
N LEU A 82 5.00 -13.17 0.26
CA LEU A 82 5.08 -11.89 -0.46
C LEU A 82 6.29 -11.81 -1.39
N ALA A 83 7.40 -12.46 -1.06
CA ALA A 83 8.56 -12.56 -1.96
C ALA A 83 8.23 -13.39 -3.21
N VAL A 84 7.39 -14.42 -3.07
CA VAL A 84 6.91 -15.26 -4.19
C VAL A 84 5.86 -14.52 -5.02
N ASP A 85 4.89 -13.87 -4.38
CA ASP A 85 3.87 -13.06 -5.06
C ASP A 85 3.51 -11.82 -4.23
N PRO A 86 4.02 -10.65 -4.62
CA PRO A 86 3.75 -9.39 -3.90
C PRO A 86 2.29 -8.95 -3.91
N ARG A 87 1.43 -9.61 -4.71
CA ARG A 87 0.00 -9.32 -4.79
C ARG A 87 -0.81 -10.13 -3.79
N ASN A 88 -0.18 -10.98 -3.00
CA ASN A 88 -0.87 -11.76 -1.97
C ASN A 88 -1.34 -10.84 -0.84
N ARG A 89 -2.51 -10.23 -1.04
CA ARG A 89 -3.15 -9.32 -0.08
C ARG A 89 -3.37 -9.97 1.28
N SER A 90 -3.76 -11.26 1.31
CA SER A 90 -3.98 -11.97 2.56
C SER A 90 -2.70 -12.18 3.38
N ALA A 91 -1.54 -12.29 2.73
CA ALA A 91 -0.26 -12.35 3.42
C ALA A 91 0.11 -10.98 4.05
N PHE A 92 -0.22 -9.85 3.39
CA PHE A 92 -0.08 -8.53 4.01
C PHE A 92 -0.95 -8.38 5.26
N ILE A 93 -2.21 -8.82 5.20
CA ILE A 93 -3.12 -8.76 6.36
C ILE A 93 -2.57 -9.62 7.50
N ALA A 94 -2.13 -10.83 7.21
CA ALA A 94 -1.56 -11.75 8.20
C ALA A 94 -0.29 -11.20 8.86
N LEU A 95 0.60 -10.53 8.10
CA LEU A 95 1.76 -9.82 8.65
C LEU A 95 1.34 -8.65 9.55
N GLY A 96 0.27 -7.94 9.17
CA GLY A 96 -0.33 -6.91 10.01
C GLY A 96 -0.80 -7.46 11.35
N ASP A 97 -1.48 -8.58 11.33
CA ASP A 97 -1.97 -9.26 12.53
C ASP A 97 -0.81 -9.72 13.42
N VAL A 98 0.21 -10.39 12.86
CA VAL A 98 1.41 -10.81 13.61
C VAL A 98 2.12 -9.62 14.23
N ALA A 99 2.25 -8.53 13.49
CA ALA A 99 2.88 -7.32 14.02
C ALA A 99 2.06 -6.72 15.19
N ARG A 100 0.73 -6.77 15.14
CA ARG A 100 -0.14 -6.38 16.27
C ARG A 100 0.05 -7.30 17.47
N ASP A 101 0.06 -8.60 17.26
CA ASP A 101 0.26 -9.60 18.32
C ASP A 101 1.63 -9.40 19.02
N GLN A 102 2.62 -8.89 18.29
CA GLN A 102 3.94 -8.51 18.83
C GLN A 102 3.97 -7.11 19.47
N GLY A 103 2.87 -6.37 19.50
CA GLY A 103 2.82 -4.98 19.99
C GLY A 103 3.48 -3.96 19.07
N LEU A 104 3.75 -4.31 17.81
CA LEU A 104 4.41 -3.47 16.81
C LEU A 104 3.38 -2.70 15.95
N GLN A 105 2.54 -1.88 16.59
CA GLN A 105 1.38 -1.24 15.97
C GLN A 105 1.72 -0.41 14.72
N GLY A 106 2.86 0.28 14.73
CA GLY A 106 3.32 1.05 13.57
C GLY A 106 3.69 0.15 12.37
N LYS A 107 4.26 -1.03 12.62
CA LYS A 107 4.57 -2.04 11.60
C LYS A 107 3.26 -2.65 11.06
N ALA A 108 2.31 -2.95 11.95
CA ALA A 108 0.99 -3.48 11.58
C ALA A 108 0.25 -2.55 10.62
N VAL A 109 0.17 -1.25 10.92
CA VAL A 109 -0.46 -0.24 10.03
C VAL A 109 0.20 -0.23 8.65
N ARG A 110 1.53 -0.38 8.56
CA ARG A 110 2.22 -0.42 7.25
C ARG A 110 1.82 -1.64 6.44
N PHE A 111 1.70 -2.81 7.07
CA PHE A 111 1.29 -4.02 6.37
C PHE A 111 -0.17 -3.95 5.91
N TYR A 112 -1.10 -3.49 6.75
CA TYR A 112 -2.48 -3.28 6.32
C TYR A 112 -2.59 -2.26 5.18
N LYS A 113 -1.77 -1.19 5.18
CA LYS A 113 -1.68 -0.27 4.04
C LYS A 113 -1.19 -0.95 2.77
N GLY A 114 -0.28 -1.93 2.87
CA GLY A 114 0.13 -2.77 1.74
C GLY A 114 -1.06 -3.56 1.16
N ALA A 115 -1.88 -4.16 2.01
CA ALA A 115 -3.12 -4.82 1.59
C ALA A 115 -4.10 -3.84 0.94
N LEU A 116 -4.27 -2.64 1.51
CA LEU A 116 -5.16 -1.59 1.00
C LEU A 116 -4.66 -0.94 -0.31
N ALA A 117 -3.37 -1.03 -0.61
CA ALA A 117 -2.84 -0.61 -1.89
C ALA A 117 -3.26 -1.57 -3.02
N LEU A 118 -3.45 -2.85 -2.70
CA LEU A 118 -3.95 -3.87 -3.63
C LEU A 118 -5.48 -3.81 -3.75
N GLU A 119 -6.18 -3.68 -2.62
CA GLU A 119 -7.64 -3.59 -2.56
C GLU A 119 -8.06 -2.48 -1.58
N PRO A 120 -8.33 -1.27 -2.08
CA PRO A 120 -8.66 -0.12 -1.25
C PRO A 120 -9.95 -0.26 -0.41
N ALA A 121 -10.83 -1.18 -0.79
CA ALA A 121 -12.10 -1.45 -0.13
C ALA A 121 -12.07 -2.68 0.80
N ASP A 122 -10.90 -3.28 1.02
CA ASP A 122 -10.78 -4.45 1.89
C ASP A 122 -11.15 -4.12 3.34
N MET A 123 -12.32 -4.60 3.75
CA MET A 123 -12.88 -4.35 5.09
C MET A 123 -12.06 -4.98 6.20
N THR A 124 -11.35 -6.08 5.94
CA THR A 124 -10.48 -6.75 6.92
C THR A 124 -9.23 -5.92 7.18
N ALA A 125 -8.59 -5.44 6.12
CA ALA A 125 -7.41 -4.58 6.22
C ALA A 125 -7.75 -3.22 6.85
N LEU A 126 -8.91 -2.64 6.53
CA LEU A 126 -9.40 -1.41 7.17
C LEU A 126 -9.65 -1.63 8.66
N ALA A 127 -10.33 -2.72 9.05
CA ALA A 127 -10.58 -3.06 10.45
C ALA A 127 -9.26 -3.31 11.22
N GLY A 128 -8.32 -4.03 10.63
CA GLY A 128 -6.98 -4.22 11.18
C GLY A 128 -6.24 -2.90 11.39
N THR A 129 -6.36 -1.97 10.42
CA THR A 129 -5.79 -0.63 10.53
C THR A 129 -6.40 0.15 11.69
N VAL A 130 -7.74 0.14 11.85
CA VAL A 130 -8.43 0.80 12.98
C VAL A 130 -7.94 0.24 14.31
N ASN A 131 -7.91 -1.09 14.45
CA ASN A 131 -7.43 -1.74 15.67
C ASN A 131 -6.00 -1.29 16.03
N ALA A 132 -5.08 -1.39 15.07
CA ALA A 132 -3.68 -0.99 15.28
C ALA A 132 -3.53 0.50 15.64
N LEU A 133 -4.34 1.39 15.04
CA LEU A 133 -4.35 2.81 15.35
C LEU A 133 -4.88 3.10 16.76
N VAL A 134 -5.95 2.40 17.19
CA VAL A 134 -6.50 2.51 18.56
C VAL A 134 -5.49 2.02 19.60
N GLU A 135 -4.87 0.87 19.36
CA GLU A 135 -3.83 0.31 20.23
C GLU A 135 -2.64 1.25 20.36
N ARG A 136 -2.28 1.94 19.27
CA ARG A 136 -1.24 2.98 19.23
C ARG A 136 -1.64 4.29 19.93
N GLY A 137 -2.94 4.51 20.15
CA GLY A 137 -3.47 5.78 20.68
C GLY A 137 -3.72 6.85 19.62
N ALA A 138 -3.64 6.53 18.33
CA ALA A 138 -3.87 7.44 17.21
C ALA A 138 -5.36 7.53 16.86
N LEU A 139 -6.19 7.99 17.81
CA LEU A 139 -7.65 7.94 17.73
C LEU A 139 -8.24 8.78 16.60
N ALA A 140 -7.62 9.91 16.24
CA ALA A 140 -8.08 10.73 15.10
C ALA A 140 -8.02 9.94 13.79
N ASN A 141 -6.89 9.29 13.52
CA ASN A 141 -6.70 8.48 12.32
C ASN A 141 -7.57 7.20 12.33
N ALA A 142 -7.83 6.65 13.52
CA ALA A 142 -8.76 5.54 13.69
C ALA A 142 -10.18 5.94 13.29
N ARG A 143 -10.67 7.09 13.73
CA ARG A 143 -11.99 7.63 13.36
C ARG A 143 -12.10 7.91 11.86
N GLU A 144 -11.06 8.48 11.25
CA GLU A 144 -11.00 8.71 9.81
C GLU A 144 -11.12 7.39 9.03
N THR A 145 -10.33 6.37 9.41
CA THR A 145 -10.38 5.04 8.78
C THR A 145 -11.75 4.39 8.97
N LEU A 146 -12.35 4.49 10.16
CA LEU A 146 -13.68 3.99 10.45
C LEU A 146 -14.76 4.71 9.62
N SER A 147 -14.65 6.03 9.44
CA SER A 147 -15.54 6.80 8.56
C SER A 147 -15.50 6.27 7.14
N ARG A 148 -14.31 5.98 6.62
CA ARG A 148 -14.14 5.35 5.31
C ARG A 148 -14.81 3.96 5.27
N MET A 149 -14.69 3.14 6.31
CA MET A 149 -15.40 1.85 6.39
C MET A 149 -16.92 2.04 6.34
N LYS A 150 -17.46 3.05 7.04
CA LYS A 150 -18.90 3.38 7.04
C LYS A 150 -19.38 3.73 5.62
N THR A 151 -18.60 4.45 4.82
CA THR A 151 -18.96 4.79 3.44
C THR A 151 -18.90 3.60 2.47
N LEU A 152 -18.04 2.63 2.74
CA LEU A 152 -17.87 1.42 1.91
C LEU A 152 -18.87 0.31 2.27
N CYS A 153 -19.45 0.37 3.46
CA CYS A 153 -20.41 -0.63 3.93
C CYS A 153 -21.73 -0.54 3.13
N ARG A 154 -22.10 -1.63 2.46
CA ARG A 154 -23.32 -1.72 1.65
C ARG A 154 -24.42 -2.58 2.31
N GLY A 155 -24.39 -2.78 3.60
CA GLY A 155 -25.35 -3.63 4.32
C GLY A 155 -25.10 -3.61 5.81
N ASP A 156 -25.38 -4.71 6.47
CA ASP A 156 -25.06 -4.87 7.87
C ASP A 156 -23.56 -5.17 8.06
N CYS A 157 -22.86 -4.27 8.74
CA CYS A 157 -21.43 -4.38 9.02
C CYS A 157 -21.19 -4.33 10.54
N PRO A 158 -21.43 -5.41 11.27
CA PRO A 158 -21.39 -5.42 12.75
C PRO A 158 -20.00 -5.06 13.29
N GLN A 159 -18.96 -5.28 12.52
CA GLN A 159 -17.59 -4.89 12.88
C GLN A 159 -17.43 -3.37 13.04
N ILE A 160 -18.20 -2.55 12.31
CA ILE A 160 -18.15 -1.08 12.41
C ILE A 160 -18.61 -0.62 13.81
N ALA A 161 -19.74 -1.13 14.29
CA ALA A 161 -20.25 -0.81 15.62
C ALA A 161 -19.24 -1.20 16.72
N ARG A 162 -18.63 -2.37 16.60
CA ARG A 162 -17.59 -2.84 17.53
C ARG A 162 -16.36 -1.91 17.53
N LEU A 163 -15.91 -1.48 16.37
CA LEU A 163 -14.75 -0.60 16.23
C LEU A 163 -15.07 0.82 16.74
N ASP A 164 -16.28 1.30 16.53
CA ASP A 164 -16.77 2.58 17.08
C ASP A 164 -16.72 2.58 18.63
N THR A 165 -17.30 1.53 19.24
CA THR A 165 -17.24 1.32 20.69
C THR A 165 -15.80 1.24 21.21
N LEU A 166 -14.92 0.56 20.49
CA LEU A 166 -13.50 0.45 20.85
C LEU A 166 -12.79 1.79 20.86
N ILE A 167 -13.04 2.63 19.84
CA ILE A 167 -12.47 3.99 19.74
C ILE A 167 -12.97 4.86 20.90
N GLU A 168 -14.26 4.86 21.17
CA GLU A 168 -14.86 5.70 22.22
C GLU A 168 -14.40 5.25 23.63
N GLY A 169 -14.33 3.94 23.88
CA GLY A 169 -13.80 3.39 25.13
C GLY A 169 -12.33 3.80 25.36
N LYS A 170 -11.52 3.81 24.30
CA LYS A 170 -10.12 4.25 24.41
C LYS A 170 -10.03 5.77 24.61
N ALA A 171 -10.90 6.54 23.96
CA ALA A 171 -10.96 8.01 24.12
C ALA A 171 -11.32 8.41 25.55
N THR A 172 -12.34 7.78 26.14
CA THR A 172 -12.76 8.04 27.52
C THR A 172 -11.67 7.67 28.54
N ALA A 173 -11.00 6.52 28.35
CA ALA A 173 -9.88 6.11 29.18
C ALA A 173 -8.71 7.12 29.10
N GLN A 174 -8.40 7.62 27.92
CA GLN A 174 -7.36 8.63 27.69
C GLN A 174 -7.71 9.96 28.37
N ALA A 175 -8.97 10.40 28.25
CA ALA A 175 -9.47 11.63 28.90
C ALA A 175 -9.41 11.53 30.43
N ALA A 176 -9.81 10.39 30.99
CA ALA A 176 -9.78 10.13 32.43
C ALA A 176 -8.33 10.17 33.00
N LEU A 177 -7.37 9.68 32.25
CA LEU A 177 -5.95 9.73 32.63
C LEU A 177 -5.40 11.14 32.59
N SER A 178 -5.72 11.90 31.53
CA SER A 178 -5.33 13.30 31.41
C SER A 178 -5.92 14.17 32.55
N ALA A 179 -7.14 13.89 32.95
CA ALA A 179 -7.79 14.58 34.06
C ALA A 179 -7.15 14.30 35.44
N LYS A 180 -6.50 13.13 35.59
CA LYS A 180 -5.76 12.73 36.80
C LYS A 180 -4.27 13.15 36.80
N GLY A 181 -3.83 13.94 35.82
CA GLY A 181 -2.42 14.34 35.69
C GLY A 181 -1.48 13.22 35.25
N GLY A 182 -2.03 12.10 34.75
CA GLY A 182 -1.26 10.98 34.23
C GLY A 182 -0.75 11.22 32.81
N THR A 183 0.40 10.63 32.49
CA THR A 183 0.96 10.69 31.14
C THR A 183 0.35 9.60 30.23
N PRO A 184 0.44 9.74 28.89
CA PRO A 184 0.00 8.70 27.94
C PRO A 184 0.69 7.32 28.15
N ALA A 185 1.85 7.30 28.80
CA ALA A 185 2.56 6.08 29.15
C ALA A 185 1.82 5.26 30.23
N ASP A 186 1.11 5.93 31.15
CA ASP A 186 0.33 5.26 32.22
C ASP A 186 -0.91 4.58 31.67
N ALA A 187 -1.49 5.12 30.60
CA ALA A 187 -2.62 4.52 29.89
C ALA A 187 -2.29 3.16 29.29
N LYS A 188 -1.07 2.99 28.79
CA LYS A 188 -0.62 1.71 28.20
C LYS A 188 -0.44 0.63 29.26
N LYS A 189 -0.05 1.01 30.47
CA LYS A 189 0.16 0.10 31.62
C LYS A 189 -1.16 -0.40 32.20
N LEU A 190 -2.20 0.47 32.25
CA LEU A 190 -3.56 0.07 32.70
C LEU A 190 -4.28 -0.88 31.71
N ALA A 191 -4.05 -0.71 30.42
CA ALA A 191 -4.66 -1.53 29.37
C ALA A 191 -4.05 -2.96 29.27
N GLN A 192 -2.99 -3.24 30.00
CA GLN A 192 -2.28 -4.52 30.02
C GLN A 192 -2.48 -5.32 31.31
N GLN A 193 -3.33 -4.83 32.23
CA GLN A 193 -3.71 -5.60 33.43
C GLN A 193 -4.89 -6.53 33.09
N PRO A 194 -4.80 -7.82 33.44
CA PRO A 194 -5.82 -8.83 33.17
C PRO A 194 -7.14 -8.57 33.93
#